data_3d1dfb1d685e8dd593301f67f663f329
#
_entry.id   3d1dfb1d685e8dd593301f67f663f329
#
_cell.length_a   1.000
_cell.length_b   1.000
_cell.length_c   1.000
_cell.angle_alpha   90.00
_cell.angle_beta   90.00
_cell.angle_gamma   90.00
#
_symmetry.space_group_name_H-M   'P 1'
#
loop_
_entity.id
_entity.type
_entity.pdbx_description
1 polymer ?
#
loop_
_entity_poly.entity_id
_entity_poly.type
_entity_poly.pdbx_seq_one_letter_code
_entity_poly.pdbx_strand_id
1 'polypeptide(L)'
;MKLSRLFVPVFLLAFAWSLPSQAVEFEVDCSSVDDCMTKGDKLTKKRKLSLSLEAYRNAIKLDVENTDAWRKFEKIVVRISEEGGC
;
A
#
# COMPACT_ATOMS: atom_id res chain seq x y z
N MET A 1 33.55 5.96 -32.65
CA MET A 1 33.56 7.09 -31.94
C MET A 1 32.23 7.70 -31.71
N LYS A 2 31.61 8.11 -32.71
CA LYS A 2 30.35 8.73 -32.57
C LYS A 2 29.31 7.83 -32.01
N LEU A 3 29.49 6.57 -32.20
CA LEU A 3 28.53 5.62 -31.72
C LEU A 3 28.37 5.62 -30.24
N SER A 4 29.48 5.82 -29.55
CA SER A 4 29.41 5.75 -28.11
C SER A 4 28.52 6.81 -27.53
N ARG A 5 28.39 7.90 -28.22
CA ARG A 5 27.57 8.95 -27.70
C ARG A 5 26.13 8.59 -27.70
N LEU A 6 25.76 7.76 -28.63
CA LEU A 6 24.39 7.39 -28.74
C LEU A 6 23.93 6.51 -27.59
N PHE A 7 24.84 5.77 -27.05
CA PHE A 7 24.50 4.88 -25.96
C PHE A 7 24.09 5.61 -24.72
N VAL A 8 24.74 6.69 -24.47
CA VAL A 8 24.46 7.43 -23.27
C VAL A 8 23.02 7.81 -23.13
N PRO A 9 22.42 8.39 -24.12
CA PRO A 9 21.01 8.75 -24.02
C PRO A 9 20.12 7.57 -23.81
N VAL A 10 20.51 6.46 -24.31
CA VAL A 10 19.72 5.27 -24.15
C VAL A 10 19.63 4.85 -22.70
N PHE A 11 20.73 4.94 -22.01
CA PHE A 11 20.74 4.62 -20.62
C PHE A 11 19.84 5.52 -19.80
N LEU A 12 19.87 6.76 -20.14
CA LEU A 12 19.06 7.72 -19.41
C LEU A 12 17.59 7.39 -19.53
N LEU A 13 17.21 6.93 -20.67
CA LEU A 13 15.84 6.58 -20.87
C LEU A 13 15.45 5.41 -20.00
N ALA A 14 16.36 4.49 -19.84
CA ALA A 14 16.07 3.34 -19.04
C ALA A 14 15.77 3.72 -17.61
N PHE A 15 16.43 4.72 -17.13
CA PHE A 15 16.15 5.16 -15.79
C PHE A 15 14.81 5.78 -15.66
N ALA A 16 14.42 6.52 -16.63
CA ALA A 16 13.22 7.28 -16.56
C ALA A 16 12.02 6.46 -16.19
N TRP A 17 11.88 5.31 -16.75
CA TRP A 17 10.68 4.56 -16.48
C TRP A 17 10.79 3.69 -15.26
N SER A 18 11.88 3.75 -14.60
CA SER A 18 12.01 2.97 -13.41
C SER A 18 11.32 3.60 -12.23
N LEU A 19 10.62 4.68 -12.45
CA LEU A 19 9.93 5.33 -11.36
C LEU A 19 8.63 4.63 -11.03
N PRO A 20 8.60 3.83 -10.02
CA PRO A 20 7.40 3.08 -9.69
C PRO A 20 6.49 3.79 -8.75
N SER A 21 6.25 4.99 -9.00
CA SER A 21 5.45 5.76 -8.09
C SER A 21 4.04 5.27 -7.98
N GLN A 22 3.67 4.37 -8.80
CA GLN A 22 2.32 3.86 -8.73
C GLN A 22 1.99 3.24 -7.40
N ALA A 23 2.98 2.83 -6.69
CA ALA A 23 2.75 2.19 -5.41
C ALA A 23 2.01 3.10 -4.47
N VAL A 24 2.07 4.36 -4.72
CA VAL A 24 1.43 5.31 -3.86
C VAL A 24 -0.07 5.21 -3.88
N GLU A 25 -0.60 4.63 -4.90
CA GLU A 25 -2.05 4.54 -5.03
C GLU A 25 -2.72 3.81 -3.91
N PHE A 26 -2.01 2.92 -3.26
CA PHE A 26 -2.60 2.14 -2.21
C PHE A 26 -2.34 2.69 -0.83
N GLU A 27 -1.70 3.82 -0.77
CA GLU A 27 -1.38 4.37 0.51
C GLU A 27 -2.59 5.02 1.13
N VAL A 28 -2.87 4.70 2.38
CA VAL A 28 -3.96 5.32 3.10
C VAL A 28 -3.37 6.26 4.13
N ASP A 29 -3.72 7.52 4.03
CA ASP A 29 -3.15 8.52 4.89
C ASP A 29 -3.95 8.62 6.17
N CYS A 30 -3.32 8.42 7.30
CA CYS A 30 -3.98 8.57 8.58
C CYS A 30 -2.98 9.07 9.61
N SER A 31 -3.46 9.83 10.56
CA SER A 31 -2.59 10.54 11.47
C SER A 31 -2.39 9.85 12.82
N SER A 32 -3.25 8.94 13.18
CA SER A 32 -3.13 8.25 14.47
C SER A 32 -3.69 6.86 14.33
N VAL A 33 -3.48 6.05 15.37
CA VAL A 33 -4.01 4.71 15.37
C VAL A 33 -5.52 4.74 15.21
N ASP A 34 -6.19 5.58 15.98
CA ASP A 34 -7.65 5.68 15.91
C ASP A 34 -8.10 6.10 14.53
N ASP A 35 -7.41 7.05 13.94
CA ASP A 35 -7.76 7.52 12.62
C ASP A 35 -7.58 6.39 11.60
N CYS A 36 -6.49 5.66 11.70
CA CYS A 36 -6.25 4.54 10.80
C CYS A 36 -7.31 3.47 10.96
N MET A 37 -7.68 3.17 12.19
CA MET A 37 -8.68 2.15 12.44
C MET A 37 -10.04 2.57 11.90
N THR A 38 -10.39 3.81 12.09
CA THR A 38 -11.65 4.34 11.60
C THR A 38 -11.71 4.27 10.07
N LYS A 39 -10.64 4.68 9.44
CA LYS A 39 -10.58 4.63 7.99
C LYS A 39 -10.64 3.19 7.48
N GLY A 40 -9.95 2.31 8.16
CA GLY A 40 -10.01 0.90 7.80
C GLY A 40 -11.42 0.35 7.90
N ASP A 41 -12.13 0.70 8.95
CA ASP A 41 -13.50 0.24 9.13
C ASP A 41 -14.41 0.76 8.03
N LYS A 42 -14.27 2.01 7.67
CA LYS A 42 -15.07 2.59 6.62
C LYS A 42 -14.79 1.94 5.27
N LEU A 43 -13.53 1.70 5.00
CA LEU A 43 -13.14 1.07 3.75
C LEU A 43 -13.65 -0.36 3.68
N THR A 44 -13.68 -1.05 4.80
CA THR A 44 -14.21 -2.39 4.86
C THR A 44 -15.69 -2.39 4.51
N LYS A 45 -16.43 -1.44 5.04
CA LYS A 45 -17.85 -1.35 4.74
C LYS A 45 -18.10 -1.08 3.28
N LYS A 46 -17.20 -0.37 2.64
CA LYS A 46 -17.30 -0.08 1.22
C LYS A 46 -16.76 -1.21 0.37
N ARG A 47 -16.31 -2.26 0.99
CA ARG A 47 -15.73 -3.43 0.33
C ARG A 47 -14.45 -3.13 -0.40
N LYS A 48 -13.75 -2.10 0.02
CA LYS A 48 -12.45 -1.78 -0.53
C LYS A 48 -11.39 -2.42 0.36
N LEU A 49 -11.30 -3.72 0.26
CA LEU A 49 -10.52 -4.51 1.20
C LEU A 49 -9.01 -4.24 1.13
N SER A 50 -8.50 -4.03 -0.06
CA SER A 50 -7.07 -3.74 -0.17
C SER A 50 -6.70 -2.45 0.53
N LEU A 51 -7.52 -1.44 0.38
CA LEU A 51 -7.27 -0.18 1.05
C LEU A 51 -7.49 -0.28 2.55
N SER A 52 -8.48 -1.06 2.94
CA SER A 52 -8.72 -1.31 4.35
C SER A 52 -7.49 -1.97 4.99
N LEU A 53 -6.91 -2.90 4.28
CA LEU A 53 -5.71 -3.58 4.76
C LEU A 53 -4.57 -2.57 4.98
N GLU A 54 -4.41 -1.64 4.06
CA GLU A 54 -3.37 -0.63 4.21
C GLU A 54 -3.63 0.28 5.41
N ALA A 55 -4.89 0.61 5.64
CA ALA A 55 -5.22 1.45 6.78
C ALA A 55 -4.85 0.74 8.09
N TYR A 56 -5.22 -0.52 8.20
CA TYR A 56 -4.89 -1.27 9.42
C TYR A 56 -3.39 -1.49 9.53
N ARG A 57 -2.70 -1.67 8.41
CA ARG A 57 -1.25 -1.80 8.44
C ARG A 57 -0.61 -0.53 8.99
N ASN A 58 -1.11 0.62 8.59
CA ASN A 58 -0.59 1.87 9.10
C ASN A 58 -0.86 2.02 10.59
N ALA A 59 -2.00 1.53 11.05
CA ALA A 59 -2.28 1.54 12.49
C ALA A 59 -1.24 0.70 13.23
N ILE A 60 -0.89 -0.45 12.68
CA ILE A 60 0.12 -1.30 13.29
C ILE A 60 1.48 -0.62 13.30
N LYS A 61 1.81 0.08 12.24
CA LYS A 61 3.09 0.78 12.19
C LYS A 61 3.18 1.86 13.25
N LEU A 62 2.07 2.47 13.57
CA LEU A 62 2.05 3.51 14.58
C LEU A 62 2.08 2.94 16.00
N ASP A 63 1.53 1.75 16.17
CA ASP A 63 1.52 1.11 17.47
C ASP A 63 1.53 -0.40 17.28
N VAL A 64 2.72 -0.96 17.28
CA VAL A 64 2.94 -2.37 17.01
C VAL A 64 2.27 -3.26 18.03
N GLU A 65 2.00 -2.75 19.21
CA GLU A 65 1.41 -3.55 20.27
C GLU A 65 -0.11 -3.48 20.33
N ASN A 66 -0.70 -2.80 19.40
CA ASN A 66 -2.15 -2.66 19.41
C ASN A 66 -2.80 -3.93 18.87
N THR A 67 -3.32 -4.74 19.76
CA THR A 67 -3.88 -6.03 19.38
C THR A 67 -5.14 -5.88 18.52
N ASP A 68 -5.91 -4.83 18.71
CA ASP A 68 -7.09 -4.62 17.88
C ASP A 68 -6.71 -4.40 16.43
N ALA A 69 -5.66 -3.63 16.21
CA ALA A 69 -5.20 -3.37 14.84
C ALA A 69 -4.74 -4.66 14.19
N TRP A 70 -4.00 -5.48 14.91
CA TRP A 70 -3.56 -6.77 14.40
C TRP A 70 -4.74 -7.67 14.08
N ARG A 71 -5.71 -7.70 14.97
CA ARG A 71 -6.87 -8.53 14.78
C ARG A 71 -7.65 -8.13 13.54
N LYS A 72 -7.86 -6.84 13.35
CA LYS A 72 -8.59 -6.37 12.18
C LYS A 72 -7.80 -6.58 10.91
N PHE A 73 -6.50 -6.41 10.99
CA PHE A 73 -5.62 -6.67 9.85
C PHE A 73 -5.76 -8.11 9.41
N GLU A 74 -5.70 -9.04 10.34
CA GLU A 74 -5.79 -10.46 10.04
C GLU A 74 -7.15 -10.82 9.47
N LYS A 75 -8.20 -10.22 9.99
CA LYS A 75 -9.53 -10.48 9.47
C LYS A 75 -9.66 -10.09 8.02
N ILE A 76 -9.07 -8.96 7.65
CA ILE A 76 -9.13 -8.52 6.27
C ILE A 76 -8.31 -9.44 5.37
N VAL A 77 -7.17 -9.89 5.84
CA VAL A 77 -6.35 -10.80 5.06
C VAL A 77 -7.15 -12.08 4.75
N VAL A 78 -7.84 -12.60 5.75
CA VAL A 78 -8.63 -13.80 5.57
C VAL A 78 -9.78 -13.55 4.59
N ARG A 79 -10.44 -12.41 4.70
CA ARG A 79 -11.52 -12.08 3.80
C ARG A 79 -11.06 -11.98 2.36
N ILE A 80 -9.94 -11.35 2.16
CA ILE A 80 -9.39 -11.23 0.82
C ILE A 80 -9.11 -12.61 0.25
N SER A 81 -8.56 -13.49 1.05
CA SER A 81 -8.31 -14.85 0.62
C SER A 81 -9.58 -15.58 0.28
N GLU A 82 -10.59 -15.44 1.11
CA GLU A 82 -11.84 -16.14 0.91
C GLU A 82 -12.59 -15.67 -0.30
N GLU A 83 -12.45 -14.42 -0.64
CA GLU A 83 -13.15 -13.88 -1.78
C GLU A 83 -12.35 -14.05 -3.06
N GLY A 84 -11.28 -14.76 -2.99
CA GLY A 84 -10.46 -14.99 -4.10
C GLY A 84 -9.63 -13.79 -4.41
N GLY A 85 -9.56 -12.91 -3.49
CA GLY A 85 -9.12 -11.65 -3.70
C GLY A 85 -7.78 -11.47 -4.10
N CYS A 86 -7.18 -11.73 -4.72
CA CYS A 86 -5.93 -11.35 -5.07
C CYS A 86 -5.92 -10.35 -6.08
#